data_ef97b928fb82b23aa4760fd540814ea8
#
_entry.id   ef97b928fb82b23aa4760fd540814ea8
#
_cell.length_a   1.000
_cell.length_b   1.000
_cell.length_c   1.000
_cell.angle_alpha   90.00
_cell.angle_beta   90.00
_cell.angle_gamma   90.00
#
_symmetry.space_group_name_H-M   'P 1'
#
loop_
_entity.id
_entity.type
_entity.pdbx_description
1 polymer ?
#
loop_
_entity_poly.entity_id
_entity_poly.type
_entity_poly.pdbx_seq_one_letter_code
_entity_poly.pdbx_strand_id
1 'polypeptide(L)'
;MEICKLEHIHKDYRMGEIVTPLKDVSLTVNSGDFIAVEGPSGIGKSTLLYVMGTLLQSDEGTYTFGGKDVATLSDSEKSALRAQKIGFLFQDSTMIQALTLRENLLFTQSVCGKKNPKQVDELLYLFGLEDRAEFFPHQLSGGQRRRAMAARALIHNPELILADEPTNDLDEHWSKEIIQILKEQTEKGTAVVMVTHNSRWAEVANRRCRLEEGVLIDINE
;
A
#
# COMPACT_ATOMS: atom_id res chain seq x y z
N MET A 1 12.99 11.77 -8.10
CA MET A 1 12.55 12.72 -7.03
C MET A 1 12.18 11.91 -5.83
N GLU A 2 12.69 12.26 -4.64
CA GLU A 2 12.35 11.57 -3.39
C GLU A 2 10.88 11.82 -3.03
N ILE A 3 10.15 10.74 -2.73
CA ILE A 3 8.77 10.77 -2.25
C ILE A 3 8.75 10.70 -0.72
N CYS A 4 9.46 9.73 -0.15
CA CYS A 4 9.56 9.61 1.29
C CYS A 4 10.89 8.95 1.69
N LYS A 5 11.29 9.18 2.94
CA LYS A 5 12.52 8.65 3.52
C LYS A 5 12.29 8.25 4.97
N LEU A 6 12.70 7.04 5.31
CA LEU A 6 12.79 6.50 6.66
C LEU A 6 14.24 6.43 7.06
N GLU A 7 14.58 6.89 8.27
CA GLU A 7 15.95 6.85 8.81
C GLU A 7 15.91 6.32 10.24
N HIS A 8 16.56 5.18 10.45
CA HIS A 8 16.70 4.54 11.76
C HIS A 8 15.38 4.29 12.48
N ILE A 9 14.35 3.87 11.74
CA ILE A 9 13.02 3.61 12.29
C ILE A 9 13.05 2.43 13.24
N HIS A 10 12.61 2.69 14.47
CA HIS A 10 12.40 1.70 15.52
C HIS A 10 10.93 1.63 15.92
N LYS A 11 10.44 0.40 16.18
CA LYS A 11 9.07 0.18 16.65
C LYS A 11 8.97 -1.01 17.58
N ASP A 12 8.41 -0.76 18.77
CA ASP A 12 8.08 -1.74 19.79
C ASP A 12 6.58 -1.93 19.94
N TYR A 13 6.17 -3.17 20.22
CA TYR A 13 4.85 -3.49 20.76
C TYR A 13 4.98 -4.05 22.16
N ARG A 14 4.17 -3.54 23.10
CA ARG A 14 4.11 -4.02 24.48
C ARG A 14 2.84 -4.87 24.66
N MET A 15 2.97 -6.18 24.49
CA MET A 15 1.85 -7.15 24.58
C MET A 15 2.18 -8.22 25.62
N GLY A 16 2.49 -7.82 26.87
CA GLY A 16 3.01 -8.71 27.91
C GLY A 16 4.53 -8.87 27.82
N GLU A 17 5.03 -9.20 26.66
CA GLU A 17 6.45 -9.14 26.27
C GLU A 17 6.68 -7.98 25.30
N ILE A 18 7.91 -7.51 25.20
CA ILE A 18 8.29 -6.51 24.19
C ILE A 18 8.63 -7.26 22.91
N VAL A 19 7.89 -6.95 21.84
CA VAL A 19 8.16 -7.42 20.49
C VAL A 19 8.63 -6.25 19.66
N THR A 20 9.83 -6.32 19.07
CA THR A 20 10.47 -5.26 18.28
C THR A 20 10.54 -5.67 16.80
N PRO A 21 9.45 -5.47 16.01
CA PRO A 21 9.44 -5.84 14.61
C PRO A 21 10.33 -4.95 13.72
N LEU A 22 10.61 -3.70 14.13
CA LEU A 22 11.52 -2.80 13.44
C LEU A 22 12.54 -2.31 14.46
N LYS A 23 13.83 -2.65 14.26
CA LYS A 23 14.92 -2.25 15.18
C LYS A 23 15.72 -1.07 14.65
N ASP A 24 16.02 -1.10 13.35
CA ASP A 24 16.78 -0.06 12.66
C ASP A 24 16.48 -0.17 11.15
N VAL A 25 15.38 0.45 10.73
CA VAL A 25 14.96 0.40 9.33
C VAL A 25 15.18 1.74 8.67
N SER A 26 16.02 1.74 7.62
CA SER A 26 16.24 2.89 6.77
C SER A 26 15.85 2.55 5.34
N LEU A 27 15.06 3.42 4.68
CA LEU A 27 14.60 3.23 3.31
C LEU A 27 14.31 4.57 2.66
N THR A 28 14.92 4.82 1.51
CA THR A 28 14.57 5.96 0.65
C THR A 28 13.71 5.45 -0.50
N VAL A 29 12.58 6.10 -0.74
CA VAL A 29 11.63 5.80 -1.82
C VAL A 29 11.57 6.97 -2.77
N ASN A 30 11.85 6.73 -4.06
CA ASN A 30 11.82 7.72 -5.10
C ASN A 30 10.63 7.50 -6.05
N SER A 31 10.26 8.56 -6.77
CA SER A 31 9.28 8.47 -7.87
C SER A 31 9.70 7.40 -8.88
N GLY A 32 8.80 6.49 -9.20
CA GLY A 32 9.04 5.38 -10.12
C GLY A 32 9.70 4.15 -9.49
N ASP A 33 10.00 4.17 -8.20
CA ASP A 33 10.51 2.97 -7.51
C ASP A 33 9.40 1.91 -7.42
N PHE A 34 9.75 0.66 -7.75
CA PHE A 34 9.00 -0.52 -7.35
C PHE A 34 9.87 -1.32 -6.38
N ILE A 35 9.57 -1.20 -5.10
CA ILE A 35 10.33 -1.85 -4.03
C ILE A 35 9.56 -3.07 -3.54
N ALA A 36 10.19 -4.24 -3.56
CA ALA A 36 9.67 -5.43 -2.91
C ALA A 36 10.39 -5.66 -1.58
N VAL A 37 9.63 -5.81 -0.50
CA VAL A 37 10.13 -6.17 0.82
C VAL A 37 9.74 -7.61 1.11
N GLU A 38 10.73 -8.49 1.14
CA GLU A 38 10.59 -9.92 1.41
C GLU A 38 10.87 -10.23 2.89
N GLY A 39 10.36 -11.36 3.35
CA GLY A 39 10.63 -11.88 4.69
C GLY A 39 9.52 -12.81 5.17
N PRO A 40 9.79 -13.64 6.20
CA PRO A 40 8.79 -14.57 6.74
C PRO A 40 7.57 -13.85 7.33
N SER A 41 6.47 -14.58 7.49
CA SER A 41 5.28 -14.04 8.14
C SER A 41 5.58 -13.63 9.59
N GLY A 42 4.98 -12.51 10.03
CA GLY A 42 5.14 -12.01 11.40
C GLY A 42 6.44 -11.24 11.67
N ILE A 43 7.38 -11.11 10.70
CA ILE A 43 8.67 -10.44 10.92
C ILE A 43 8.57 -8.92 11.09
N GLY A 44 7.44 -8.29 10.73
CA GLY A 44 7.27 -6.83 10.82
C GLY A 44 6.98 -6.11 9.49
N LYS A 45 6.80 -6.82 8.37
CA LYS A 45 6.54 -6.23 7.05
C LYS A 45 5.32 -5.30 7.03
N SER A 46 4.20 -5.76 7.58
CA SER A 46 2.99 -4.93 7.68
C SER A 46 3.18 -3.75 8.64
N THR A 47 3.98 -3.91 9.70
CA THR A 47 4.36 -2.80 10.61
C THR A 47 5.10 -1.71 9.84
N LEU A 48 6.05 -2.08 8.97
CA LEU A 48 6.74 -1.14 8.09
C LEU A 48 5.76 -0.38 7.21
N LEU A 49 4.84 -1.08 6.54
CA LEU A 49 3.81 -0.42 5.71
C LEU A 49 2.90 0.50 6.53
N TYR A 50 2.54 0.13 7.77
CA TYR A 50 1.72 1.00 8.63
C TYR A 50 2.46 2.26 9.07
N VAL A 51 3.76 2.18 9.34
CA VAL A 51 4.59 3.36 9.60
C VAL A 51 4.67 4.24 8.36
N MET A 52 4.99 3.66 7.19
CA MET A 52 5.03 4.38 5.91
C MET A 52 3.69 5.00 5.55
N GLY A 53 2.60 4.32 5.87
CA GLY A 53 1.23 4.79 5.67
C GLY A 53 0.74 5.81 6.69
N THR A 54 1.58 6.23 7.64
CA THR A 54 1.23 7.14 8.75
C THR A 54 0.03 6.66 9.60
N LEU A 55 -0.20 5.34 9.60
CA LEU A 55 -1.21 4.67 10.42
C LEU A 55 -0.65 4.27 11.78
N LEU A 56 0.66 4.14 11.88
CA LEU A 56 1.40 3.81 13.07
C LEU A 56 2.57 4.79 13.21
N GLN A 57 2.77 5.33 14.41
CA GLN A 57 3.95 6.13 14.71
C GLN A 57 5.11 5.23 15.12
N SER A 58 6.31 5.50 14.59
CA SER A 58 7.57 4.91 15.09
C SER A 58 7.87 5.41 16.49
N ASP A 59 8.61 4.63 17.28
CA ASP A 59 9.04 5.03 18.61
C ASP A 59 10.34 5.85 18.55
N GLU A 60 11.20 5.56 17.56
CA GLU A 60 12.43 6.30 17.26
C GLU A 60 12.65 6.41 15.75
N GLY A 61 13.63 7.24 15.36
CA GLY A 61 13.97 7.49 13.96
C GLY A 61 13.18 8.63 13.36
N THR A 62 13.45 8.92 12.09
CA THR A 62 12.81 10.03 11.36
C THR A 62 12.11 9.50 10.12
N TYR A 63 10.85 9.92 9.90
CA TYR A 63 10.11 9.66 8.69
C TYR A 63 9.72 10.96 8.01
N THR A 64 10.22 11.19 6.79
CA THR A 64 9.85 12.35 5.98
C THR A 64 9.01 11.93 4.77
N PHE A 65 8.00 12.73 4.42
CA PHE A 65 7.21 12.60 3.21
C PHE A 65 7.15 13.95 2.48
N GLY A 66 7.58 13.97 1.21
CA GLY A 66 7.70 15.22 0.45
C GLY A 66 8.62 16.24 1.12
N GLY A 67 9.66 15.77 1.81
CA GLY A 67 10.62 16.60 2.54
C GLY A 67 10.11 17.15 3.90
N LYS A 68 8.90 16.78 4.35
CA LYS A 68 8.36 17.19 5.65
C LYS A 68 8.45 16.03 6.64
N ASP A 69 8.90 16.31 7.85
CA ASP A 69 8.90 15.33 8.94
C ASP A 69 7.44 15.02 9.37
N VAL A 70 7.05 13.75 9.20
CA VAL A 70 5.69 13.26 9.51
C VAL A 70 5.37 13.36 11.00
N ALA A 71 6.37 13.31 11.88
CA ALA A 71 6.16 13.45 13.32
C ALA A 71 5.64 14.86 13.70
N THR A 72 5.97 15.87 12.91
CA THR A 72 5.53 17.26 13.13
C THR A 72 4.14 17.58 12.61
N LEU A 73 3.56 16.68 11.79
CA LEU A 73 2.24 16.87 11.21
C LEU A 73 1.12 16.62 12.24
N SER A 74 0.11 17.46 12.22
CA SER A 74 -1.14 17.24 12.95
C SER A 74 -1.90 16.03 12.40
N ASP A 75 -2.85 15.49 13.17
CA ASP A 75 -3.70 14.37 12.73
C ASP A 75 -4.50 14.70 11.47
N SER A 76 -4.93 15.95 11.31
CA SER A 76 -5.61 16.43 10.10
C SER A 76 -4.68 16.39 8.88
N GLU A 77 -3.44 16.85 9.03
CA GLU A 77 -2.44 16.82 7.95
C GLU A 77 -2.03 15.40 7.59
N LYS A 78 -1.84 14.50 8.57
CA LYS A 78 -1.61 13.06 8.32
C LYS A 78 -2.80 12.42 7.60
N SER A 79 -4.03 12.79 7.96
CA SER A 79 -5.24 12.30 7.29
C SER A 79 -5.34 12.81 5.85
N ALA A 80 -5.01 14.07 5.60
CA ALA A 80 -4.95 14.65 4.25
C ALA A 80 -3.84 13.98 3.40
N LEU A 81 -2.67 13.73 4.00
CA LEU A 81 -1.57 13.00 3.36
C LEU A 81 -2.00 11.60 2.91
N ARG A 82 -2.60 10.81 3.81
CA ARG A 82 -3.16 9.49 3.48
C ARG A 82 -4.19 9.57 2.36
N ALA A 83 -5.15 10.48 2.48
CA ALA A 83 -6.23 10.60 1.52
C ALA A 83 -5.77 11.00 0.12
N GLN A 84 -4.76 11.87 0.01
CA GLN A 84 -4.39 12.50 -1.26
C GLN A 84 -3.16 11.88 -1.94
N LYS A 85 -2.25 11.28 -1.14
CA LYS A 85 -0.92 10.90 -1.60
C LYS A 85 -0.62 9.41 -1.50
N ILE A 86 -1.34 8.67 -0.64
CA ILE A 86 -1.02 7.27 -0.35
C ILE A 86 -2.18 6.36 -0.74
N GLY A 87 -1.93 5.42 -1.63
CA GLY A 87 -2.84 4.33 -1.98
C GLY A 87 -2.57 3.12 -1.10
N PHE A 88 -3.62 2.54 -0.50
CA PHE A 88 -3.48 1.38 0.39
C PHE A 88 -4.13 0.13 -0.21
N LEU A 89 -3.34 -0.92 -0.37
CA LEU A 89 -3.79 -2.26 -0.72
C LEU A 89 -3.37 -3.23 0.38
N PHE A 90 -4.12 -3.23 1.49
CA PHE A 90 -3.86 -4.07 2.64
C PHE A 90 -4.55 -5.43 2.55
N GLN A 91 -4.12 -6.38 3.40
CA GLN A 91 -4.63 -7.74 3.40
C GLN A 91 -6.11 -7.81 3.76
N ASP A 92 -6.54 -7.06 4.78
CA ASP A 92 -7.94 -7.02 5.18
C ASP A 92 -8.77 -6.09 4.29
N SER A 93 -9.98 -6.55 3.94
CA SER A 93 -10.92 -5.72 3.18
C SER A 93 -11.48 -4.61 4.06
N THR A 94 -11.00 -3.39 3.82
CA THR A 94 -11.47 -2.17 4.50
C THR A 94 -12.58 -1.45 3.74
N MET A 95 -13.35 -2.17 2.90
CA MET A 95 -14.51 -1.60 2.21
C MET A 95 -15.66 -1.34 3.17
N ILE A 96 -16.40 -0.26 2.92
CA ILE A 96 -17.59 0.09 3.68
C ILE A 96 -18.70 -0.87 3.27
N GLN A 97 -19.14 -1.73 4.21
CA GLN A 97 -20.07 -2.83 3.95
C GLN A 97 -21.47 -2.37 3.52
N ALA A 98 -21.86 -1.15 3.90
CA ALA A 98 -23.15 -0.55 3.57
C ALA A 98 -23.19 0.15 2.21
N LEU A 99 -22.07 0.21 1.50
CA LEU A 99 -21.94 0.83 0.18
C LEU A 99 -21.67 -0.24 -0.88
N THR A 100 -22.20 -0.05 -2.08
CA THR A 100 -21.85 -0.85 -3.26
C THR A 100 -20.37 -0.67 -3.60
N LEU A 101 -19.83 -1.48 -4.51
CA LEU A 101 -18.47 -1.34 -4.97
C LEU A 101 -18.23 0.05 -5.62
N ARG A 102 -19.14 0.47 -6.51
CA ARG A 102 -19.12 1.81 -7.13
C ARG A 102 -19.12 2.91 -6.08
N GLU A 103 -20.01 2.83 -5.11
CA GLU A 103 -20.12 3.82 -4.04
C GLU A 103 -18.88 3.87 -3.16
N ASN A 104 -18.24 2.74 -2.89
CA ASN A 104 -16.96 2.69 -2.17
C ASN A 104 -15.87 3.48 -2.91
N LEU A 105 -15.78 3.35 -4.24
CA LEU A 105 -14.81 4.10 -5.05
C LEU A 105 -15.16 5.59 -5.09
N LEU A 106 -16.43 5.94 -5.31
CA LEU A 106 -16.90 7.33 -5.30
C LEU A 106 -16.69 7.99 -3.93
N PHE A 107 -16.94 7.27 -2.84
CA PHE A 107 -16.67 7.75 -1.48
C PHE A 107 -15.19 8.07 -1.30
N THR A 108 -14.30 7.17 -1.72
CA THR A 108 -12.84 7.41 -1.66
C THR A 108 -12.45 8.66 -2.45
N GLN A 109 -13.00 8.86 -3.65
CA GLN A 109 -12.77 10.11 -4.41
C GLN A 109 -13.25 11.34 -3.65
N SER A 110 -14.41 11.27 -3.01
CA SER A 110 -14.99 12.41 -2.28
C SER A 110 -14.11 12.82 -1.08
N VAL A 111 -13.55 11.85 -0.37
CA VAL A 111 -12.60 12.08 0.75
C VAL A 111 -11.33 12.78 0.25
N CYS A 112 -10.89 12.46 -0.97
CA CYS A 112 -9.73 13.10 -1.60
C CYS A 112 -10.05 14.46 -2.23
N GLY A 113 -11.29 14.95 -2.10
CA GLY A 113 -11.73 16.21 -2.74
C GLY A 113 -11.91 16.12 -4.25
N LYS A 114 -11.98 14.92 -4.82
CA LYS A 114 -12.14 14.65 -6.26
C LYS A 114 -13.55 14.14 -6.56
N LYS A 115 -14.04 14.42 -7.77
CA LYS A 115 -15.31 13.87 -8.28
C LYS A 115 -15.12 13.55 -9.77
N ASN A 116 -14.81 12.31 -10.06
CA ASN A 116 -14.68 11.84 -11.45
C ASN A 116 -15.32 10.45 -11.59
N PRO A 117 -16.65 10.36 -11.75
CA PRO A 117 -17.33 9.08 -11.93
C PRO A 117 -16.81 8.26 -13.11
N LYS A 118 -16.36 8.91 -14.18
CA LYS A 118 -15.78 8.24 -15.34
C LYS A 118 -14.52 7.44 -14.97
N GLN A 119 -13.67 7.96 -14.11
CA GLN A 119 -12.49 7.23 -13.60
C GLN A 119 -12.90 6.01 -12.77
N VAL A 120 -14.02 6.08 -12.06
CA VAL A 120 -14.56 4.90 -11.35
C VAL A 120 -14.94 3.79 -12.34
N ASP A 121 -15.62 4.13 -13.43
CA ASP A 121 -15.98 3.16 -14.48
C ASP A 121 -14.74 2.58 -15.16
N GLU A 122 -13.76 3.42 -15.48
CA GLU A 122 -12.46 2.99 -16.05
C GLU A 122 -11.72 2.01 -15.15
N LEU A 123 -11.69 2.26 -13.84
CA LEU A 123 -11.06 1.35 -12.88
C LEU A 123 -11.87 0.06 -12.69
N LEU A 124 -13.19 0.14 -12.63
CA LEU A 124 -14.01 -1.07 -12.57
C LEU A 124 -13.77 -1.97 -13.78
N TYR A 125 -13.70 -1.38 -14.98
CA TYR A 125 -13.36 -2.10 -16.20
C TYR A 125 -11.94 -2.69 -16.16
N LEU A 126 -10.94 -1.89 -15.78
CA LEU A 126 -9.54 -2.32 -15.68
C LEU A 126 -9.36 -3.56 -14.76
N PHE A 127 -10.15 -3.62 -13.70
CA PHE A 127 -10.11 -4.73 -12.74
C PHE A 127 -11.15 -5.83 -13.01
N GLY A 128 -11.88 -5.78 -14.14
CA GLY A 128 -12.91 -6.76 -14.52
C GLY A 128 -14.02 -6.88 -13.49
N LEU A 129 -14.53 -5.72 -13.04
CA LEU A 129 -15.53 -5.60 -11.98
C LEU A 129 -16.74 -4.75 -12.43
N GLU A 130 -16.86 -4.41 -13.72
CA GLU A 130 -17.96 -3.62 -14.27
C GLU A 130 -19.33 -4.24 -13.98
N ASP A 131 -19.46 -5.56 -14.15
CA ASP A 131 -20.69 -6.31 -13.86
C ASP A 131 -20.96 -6.48 -12.34
N ARG A 132 -20.06 -6.01 -11.49
CA ARG A 132 -20.14 -6.09 -10.04
C ARG A 132 -20.19 -4.71 -9.38
N ALA A 133 -20.29 -3.65 -10.18
CA ALA A 133 -20.29 -2.27 -9.71
C ALA A 133 -21.34 -2.00 -8.62
N GLU A 134 -22.54 -2.58 -8.77
CA GLU A 134 -23.66 -2.41 -7.85
C GLU A 134 -23.75 -3.50 -6.76
N PHE A 135 -22.71 -4.36 -6.64
CA PHE A 135 -22.64 -5.38 -5.60
C PHE A 135 -22.06 -4.80 -4.30
N PHE A 136 -22.58 -5.26 -3.19
CA PHE A 136 -22.02 -4.97 -1.87
C PHE A 136 -20.79 -5.84 -1.59
N PRO A 137 -19.85 -5.41 -0.73
CA PRO A 137 -18.63 -6.17 -0.42
C PRO A 137 -18.85 -7.62 -0.01
N HIS A 138 -19.93 -7.91 0.74
CA HIS A 138 -20.26 -9.26 1.18
C HIS A 138 -20.75 -10.19 0.04
N GLN A 139 -21.12 -9.64 -1.10
CA GLN A 139 -21.57 -10.38 -2.29
C GLN A 139 -20.41 -10.74 -3.23
N LEU A 140 -19.21 -10.17 -2.97
CA LEU A 140 -18.02 -10.39 -3.79
C LEU A 140 -17.21 -11.60 -3.28
N SER A 141 -16.60 -12.34 -4.20
CA SER A 141 -15.60 -13.36 -3.82
C SER A 141 -14.35 -12.72 -3.22
N GLY A 142 -13.45 -13.52 -2.60
CA GLY A 142 -12.16 -13.05 -2.08
C GLY A 142 -11.34 -12.30 -3.14
N GLY A 143 -11.17 -12.94 -4.30
CA GLY A 143 -10.44 -12.34 -5.42
C GLY A 143 -11.11 -11.08 -5.99
N GLN A 144 -12.45 -11.02 -6.06
CA GLN A 144 -13.17 -9.81 -6.46
C GLN A 144 -12.96 -8.68 -5.46
N ARG A 145 -13.02 -8.97 -4.15
CA ARG A 145 -12.71 -7.97 -3.10
C ARG A 145 -11.27 -7.48 -3.22
N ARG A 146 -10.31 -8.37 -3.49
CA ARG A 146 -8.90 -7.99 -3.66
C ARG A 146 -8.71 -7.04 -4.83
N ARG A 147 -9.31 -7.33 -5.98
CA ARG A 147 -9.30 -6.45 -7.16
C ARG A 147 -9.97 -5.11 -6.88
N ALA A 148 -11.09 -5.11 -6.16
CA ALA A 148 -11.77 -3.88 -5.73
C ALA A 148 -10.91 -3.01 -4.82
N MET A 149 -10.14 -3.62 -3.92
CA MET A 149 -9.17 -2.92 -3.07
C MET A 149 -8.03 -2.31 -3.89
N ALA A 150 -7.55 -3.00 -4.93
CA ALA A 150 -6.54 -2.46 -5.84
C ALA A 150 -7.10 -1.26 -6.63
N ALA A 151 -8.32 -1.35 -7.17
CA ALA A 151 -8.99 -0.23 -7.82
C ALA A 151 -9.12 0.98 -6.88
N ARG A 152 -9.49 0.74 -5.62
CA ARG A 152 -9.60 1.79 -4.59
C ARG A 152 -8.25 2.44 -4.27
N ALA A 153 -7.17 1.67 -4.24
CA ALA A 153 -5.84 2.22 -3.99
C ALA A 153 -5.37 3.18 -5.09
N LEU A 154 -5.86 3.01 -6.33
CA LEU A 154 -5.48 3.82 -7.48
C LEU A 154 -6.40 5.02 -7.75
N ILE A 155 -7.60 5.06 -7.15
CA ILE A 155 -8.69 5.98 -7.54
C ILE A 155 -8.33 7.47 -7.44
N HIS A 156 -7.38 7.82 -6.61
CA HIS A 156 -6.97 9.22 -6.38
C HIS A 156 -5.62 9.58 -7.00
N ASN A 157 -5.02 8.67 -7.80
CA ASN A 157 -3.70 8.82 -8.41
C ASN A 157 -2.63 9.14 -7.35
N PRO A 158 -2.31 8.20 -6.47
CA PRO A 158 -1.38 8.41 -5.36
C PRO A 158 0.06 8.60 -5.82
N GLU A 159 0.88 9.25 -5.00
CA GLU A 159 2.33 9.32 -5.19
C GLU A 159 3.04 8.04 -4.69
N LEU A 160 2.45 7.38 -3.67
CA LEU A 160 2.96 6.15 -3.07
C LEU A 160 1.83 5.11 -2.95
N ILE A 161 2.08 3.89 -3.40
CA ILE A 161 1.21 2.73 -3.16
C ILE A 161 1.89 1.81 -2.17
N LEU A 162 1.18 1.46 -1.10
CA LEU A 162 1.60 0.50 -0.08
C LEU A 162 0.76 -0.77 -0.24
N ALA A 163 1.40 -1.85 -0.67
CA ALA A 163 0.72 -3.11 -1.01
C ALA A 163 1.18 -4.25 -0.08
N ASP A 164 0.24 -4.76 0.73
CA ASP A 164 0.47 -5.90 1.63
C ASP A 164 -0.08 -7.17 0.99
N GLU A 165 0.81 -8.05 0.53
CA GLU A 165 0.49 -9.32 -0.14
C GLU A 165 -0.57 -9.13 -1.25
N PRO A 166 -0.34 -8.28 -2.26
CA PRO A 166 -1.37 -7.85 -3.21
C PRO A 166 -1.99 -8.98 -4.03
N THR A 167 -1.33 -10.13 -4.12
CA THR A 167 -1.76 -11.29 -4.91
C THR A 167 -2.47 -12.37 -4.10
N ASN A 168 -2.61 -12.22 -2.79
CA ASN A 168 -3.33 -13.19 -1.99
C ASN A 168 -4.82 -13.28 -2.42
N ASP A 169 -5.40 -14.46 -2.33
CA ASP A 169 -6.78 -14.79 -2.74
C ASP A 169 -7.05 -14.64 -4.25
N LEU A 170 -6.02 -14.45 -5.08
CA LEU A 170 -6.13 -14.34 -6.53
C LEU A 170 -5.64 -15.61 -7.22
N ASP A 171 -6.25 -15.92 -8.37
CA ASP A 171 -5.70 -16.86 -9.33
C ASP A 171 -4.44 -16.30 -10.01
N GLU A 172 -3.77 -17.13 -10.79
CA GLU A 172 -2.52 -16.74 -11.45
C GLU A 172 -2.71 -15.61 -12.47
N HIS A 173 -3.84 -15.60 -13.18
CA HIS A 173 -4.14 -14.56 -14.16
C HIS A 173 -4.23 -13.19 -13.46
N TRP A 174 -5.10 -13.06 -12.46
CA TRP A 174 -5.28 -11.79 -11.75
C TRP A 174 -4.07 -11.39 -10.92
N SER A 175 -3.29 -12.35 -10.42
CA SER A 175 -2.02 -12.06 -9.77
C SER A 175 -1.05 -11.35 -10.72
N LYS A 176 -0.90 -11.84 -11.96
CA LYS A 176 -0.09 -11.19 -13.00
C LYS A 176 -0.62 -9.81 -13.36
N GLU A 177 -1.94 -9.70 -13.58
CA GLU A 177 -2.57 -8.42 -13.94
C GLU A 177 -2.35 -7.35 -12.86
N ILE A 178 -2.55 -7.66 -11.58
CA ILE A 178 -2.33 -6.69 -10.50
C ILE A 178 -0.86 -6.26 -10.43
N ILE A 179 0.08 -7.18 -10.51
CA ILE A 179 1.51 -6.85 -10.50
C ILE A 179 1.87 -5.98 -11.71
N GLN A 180 1.34 -6.30 -12.90
CA GLN A 180 1.56 -5.50 -14.10
C GLN A 180 0.97 -4.08 -13.96
N ILE A 181 -0.25 -3.95 -13.44
CA ILE A 181 -0.88 -2.66 -13.18
C ILE A 181 -0.03 -1.84 -12.20
N LEU A 182 0.46 -2.44 -11.10
CA LEU A 182 1.33 -1.75 -10.15
C LEU A 182 2.64 -1.28 -10.81
N LYS A 183 3.23 -2.11 -11.69
CA LYS A 183 4.41 -1.75 -12.45
C LYS A 183 4.14 -0.56 -13.38
N GLU A 184 3.03 -0.57 -14.09
CA GLU A 184 2.63 0.55 -14.96
C GLU A 184 2.41 1.86 -14.19
N GLN A 185 2.01 1.79 -12.91
CA GLN A 185 1.95 3.00 -12.09
C GLN A 185 3.35 3.57 -11.84
N THR A 186 4.38 2.73 -11.70
CA THR A 186 5.75 3.25 -11.51
C THR A 186 6.29 3.95 -12.75
N GLU A 187 5.91 3.50 -13.93
CA GLU A 187 6.24 4.18 -15.20
C GLU A 187 5.60 5.58 -15.31
N LYS A 188 4.49 5.81 -14.59
CA LYS A 188 3.82 7.11 -14.48
C LYS A 188 4.36 7.98 -13.35
N GLY A 189 5.38 7.50 -12.61
CA GLY A 189 6.03 8.21 -11.53
C GLY A 189 5.50 7.93 -10.12
N THR A 190 4.44 7.11 -9.97
CA THR A 190 4.02 6.61 -8.65
C THR A 190 5.10 5.68 -8.09
N ALA A 191 5.39 5.73 -6.80
CA ALA A 191 6.21 4.69 -6.16
C ALA A 191 5.32 3.56 -5.64
N VAL A 192 5.83 2.34 -5.67
CA VAL A 192 5.18 1.15 -5.09
C VAL A 192 6.11 0.50 -4.08
N VAL A 193 5.63 0.30 -2.86
CA VAL A 193 6.28 -0.54 -1.86
C VAL A 193 5.37 -1.73 -1.59
N MET A 194 5.80 -2.90 -2.03
CA MET A 194 5.08 -4.15 -1.92
C MET A 194 5.77 -5.05 -0.91
N VAL A 195 5.03 -5.54 0.08
CA VAL A 195 5.52 -6.64 0.91
C VAL A 195 4.94 -7.95 0.40
N THR A 196 5.78 -8.98 0.32
CA THR A 196 5.36 -10.29 -0.14
C THR A 196 6.29 -11.39 0.39
N HIS A 197 5.75 -12.60 0.54
CA HIS A 197 6.53 -13.81 0.78
C HIS A 197 6.76 -14.62 -0.52
N ASN A 198 6.21 -14.16 -1.65
CA ASN A 198 6.33 -14.83 -2.95
C ASN A 198 7.44 -14.17 -3.78
N SER A 199 8.60 -14.82 -3.83
CA SER A 199 9.81 -14.34 -4.54
C SER A 199 9.56 -14.09 -6.03
N ARG A 200 8.66 -14.85 -6.67
CA ARG A 200 8.33 -14.64 -8.10
C ARG A 200 7.77 -13.24 -8.36
N TRP A 201 6.91 -12.74 -7.45
CA TRP A 201 6.37 -11.38 -7.57
C TRP A 201 7.37 -10.32 -7.12
N ALA A 202 8.24 -10.65 -6.17
CA ALA A 202 9.31 -9.76 -5.76
C ALA A 202 10.33 -9.49 -6.90
N GLU A 203 10.57 -10.45 -7.79
CA GLU A 203 11.47 -10.32 -8.94
C GLU A 203 11.01 -9.26 -9.97
N VAL A 204 9.74 -8.86 -9.95
CA VAL A 204 9.22 -7.81 -10.85
C VAL A 204 9.65 -6.41 -10.39
N ALA A 205 9.98 -6.26 -9.11
CA ALA A 205 10.42 -5.00 -8.53
C ALA A 205 11.82 -4.60 -9.05
N ASN A 206 12.06 -3.30 -9.20
CA ASN A 206 13.37 -2.79 -9.58
C ASN A 206 14.34 -2.66 -8.38
N ARG A 207 13.80 -2.73 -7.15
CA ARG A 207 14.57 -2.80 -5.90
C ARG A 207 13.98 -3.86 -4.99
N ARG A 208 14.84 -4.70 -4.44
CA ARG A 208 14.44 -5.77 -3.53
C ARG A 208 15.16 -5.61 -2.20
N CYS A 209 14.38 -5.69 -1.14
CA CYS A 209 14.88 -5.63 0.22
C CYS A 209 14.38 -6.85 0.99
N ARG A 210 15.11 -7.27 2.01
CA ARG A 210 14.67 -8.30 2.95
C ARG A 210 14.62 -7.73 4.36
N LEU A 211 13.50 -7.96 5.03
CA LEU A 211 13.38 -7.63 6.45
C LEU A 211 13.81 -8.85 7.26
N GLU A 212 14.92 -8.72 7.97
CA GLU A 212 15.49 -9.75 8.85
C GLU A 212 15.79 -9.17 10.21
N GLU A 213 15.34 -9.81 11.27
CA GLU A 213 15.58 -9.42 12.68
C GLU A 213 15.33 -7.93 12.98
N GLY A 214 14.36 -7.33 12.27
CA GLY A 214 13.99 -5.92 12.44
C GLY A 214 14.85 -4.92 11.69
N VAL A 215 15.73 -5.40 10.80
CA VAL A 215 16.60 -4.57 9.93
C VAL A 215 16.23 -4.81 8.48
N LEU A 216 16.24 -3.77 7.64
CA LEU A 216 15.99 -3.87 6.22
C LEU A 216 17.32 -3.96 5.47
N ILE A 217 17.49 -5.03 4.68
CA ILE A 217 18.71 -5.33 3.93
C ILE A 217 18.38 -5.23 2.43
N ASP A 218 19.11 -4.44 1.67
CA ASP A 218 19.02 -4.44 0.21
C ASP A 218 19.63 -5.72 -0.35
N ILE A 219 18.90 -6.42 -1.25
CA ILE A 219 19.33 -7.72 -1.83
C ILE A 219 19.51 -7.67 -3.34
N ASN A 220 19.57 -6.48 -3.93
CA ASN A 220 19.81 -6.27 -5.37
C ASN A 220 21.31 -6.28 -5.74
N GLU A 221 22.15 -6.88 -4.94
CA GLU A 221 23.57 -7.07 -5.31
C GLU A 221 23.81 -8.42 -5.98
#